data_52316bf5901c6d53ab8248773840ef34
#
_entry.id   52316bf5901c6d53ab8248773840ef34
#
_cell.length_a   1.000
_cell.length_b   1.000
_cell.length_c   1.000
_cell.angle_alpha   90.00
_cell.angle_beta   90.00
_cell.angle_gamma   90.00
#
_symmetry.space_group_name_H-M   'P 1'
#
loop_
_entity.id
_entity.type
_entity.pdbx_description
1 polymer ?
#
loop_
_entity_poly.entity_id
_entity_poly.type
_entity_poly.pdbx_seq_one_letter_code
_entity_poly.pdbx_strand_id
1 'polypeptide(L)'
;MIWTQQPMGQYAWGANVGADGRVDRVMPLLTDAHFKVLEQGQWSPDRVRCEFGPPARIEEAGLGEKREIVWSYRYKENGVWNSLMYVYMGRDGNSLTHFHPGPDPMYDDDRFMWR
;
A
#
# COMPACT_ATOMS: atom_id res chain seq x y z
N MET A 1 2.75 1.81 -16.28
CA MET A 1 3.89 0.92 -15.96
C MET A 1 4.33 1.14 -14.53
N ILE A 2 4.46 0.07 -13.77
CA ILE A 2 4.83 0.14 -12.35
C ILE A 2 6.05 -0.74 -12.10
N TRP A 3 7.03 -0.19 -11.37
CA TRP A 3 8.17 -0.94 -10.85
C TRP A 3 8.02 -1.00 -9.34
N THR A 4 8.16 -2.18 -8.74
CA THR A 4 7.94 -2.34 -7.32
C THR A 4 9.01 -3.21 -6.68
N GLN A 5 9.39 -2.86 -5.44
CA GLN A 5 10.26 -3.67 -4.59
C GLN A 5 9.48 -4.55 -3.62
N GLN A 6 8.14 -4.41 -3.62
CA GLN A 6 7.32 -5.28 -2.77
C GLN A 6 7.55 -6.76 -3.17
N PRO A 7 7.47 -7.69 -2.27
CA PRO A 7 7.01 -7.53 -0.87
C PRO A 7 8.10 -7.14 0.13
N MET A 8 9.37 -7.21 -0.23
CA MET A 8 10.45 -7.02 0.76
C MET A 8 10.95 -5.57 0.83
N GLY A 9 10.89 -4.83 -0.27
CA GLY A 9 11.30 -3.44 -0.30
C GLY A 9 10.17 -2.48 0.01
N GLN A 10 10.52 -1.20 0.16
CA GLN A 10 9.60 -0.15 0.60
C GLN A 10 9.19 0.80 -0.52
N TYR A 11 9.69 0.59 -1.74
CA TYR A 11 9.49 1.54 -2.81
C TYR A 11 8.79 0.91 -4.00
N ALA A 12 8.00 1.72 -4.66
CA ALA A 12 7.43 1.42 -5.96
C ALA A 12 7.37 2.71 -6.76
N TRP A 13 7.52 2.60 -8.06
CA TRP A 13 7.52 3.73 -8.97
C TRP A 13 6.53 3.47 -10.09
N GLY A 14 5.87 4.53 -10.53
CA GLY A 14 4.97 4.45 -11.65
C GLY A 14 5.27 5.51 -12.69
N ALA A 15 4.89 5.21 -13.91
CA ALA A 15 5.02 6.15 -15.01
C ALA A 15 3.97 5.85 -16.07
N ASN A 16 3.57 6.90 -16.79
CA ASN A 16 2.73 6.76 -17.97
C ASN A 16 3.62 6.58 -19.18
N VAL A 17 3.20 5.71 -20.10
CA VAL A 17 3.88 5.51 -21.36
C VAL A 17 3.05 6.20 -22.44
N GLY A 18 3.68 7.15 -23.14
CA GLY A 18 3.02 7.87 -24.21
C GLY A 18 2.81 7.02 -25.46
N ALA A 19 2.05 7.55 -26.39
CA ALA A 19 1.71 6.88 -27.65
C ALA A 19 2.96 6.56 -28.49
N ASP A 20 4.03 7.29 -28.28
CA ASP A 20 5.31 7.08 -28.98
C ASP A 20 6.23 6.09 -28.25
N GLY A 21 5.75 5.46 -27.19
CA GLY A 21 6.53 4.52 -26.39
C GLY A 21 7.45 5.14 -25.38
N ARG A 22 7.47 6.45 -25.25
CA ARG A 22 8.32 7.13 -24.28
C ARG A 22 7.66 7.16 -22.90
N VAL A 23 8.50 6.96 -21.88
CA VAL A 23 8.07 7.11 -20.50
C VAL A 23 7.93 8.61 -20.20
N ASP A 24 6.74 9.02 -19.78
CA ASP A 24 6.46 10.42 -19.55
C ASP A 24 7.15 10.90 -18.26
N ARG A 25 6.79 10.30 -17.13
CA ARG A 25 7.31 10.75 -15.84
C ARG A 25 7.31 9.61 -14.85
N VAL A 26 8.45 9.36 -14.23
CA VAL A 26 8.55 8.37 -13.15
C VAL A 26 8.28 9.07 -11.82
N MET A 27 7.36 8.51 -11.03
CA MET A 27 7.05 9.08 -9.72
C MET A 27 6.98 7.98 -8.66
N PRO A 28 7.36 8.28 -7.40
CA PRO A 28 7.19 7.33 -6.32
C PRO A 28 5.71 7.14 -6.01
N LEU A 29 5.29 5.88 -5.83
CA LEU A 29 3.89 5.55 -5.60
C LEU A 29 3.56 5.39 -4.11
N LEU A 30 4.51 4.91 -3.31
CA LEU A 30 4.24 4.57 -1.92
C LEU A 30 4.70 5.71 -1.01
N THR A 31 3.90 6.76 -0.97
CA THR A 31 4.15 7.96 -0.17
C THR A 31 2.88 8.34 0.57
N ASP A 32 3.04 9.05 1.69
CA ASP A 32 1.90 9.56 2.45
C ASP A 32 0.98 10.40 1.58
N ALA A 33 1.56 11.27 0.77
CA ALA A 33 0.78 12.15 -0.10
C ALA A 33 -0.05 11.36 -1.12
N HIS A 34 0.55 10.33 -1.73
CA HIS A 34 -0.16 9.54 -2.73
C HIS A 34 -1.25 8.67 -2.11
N PHE A 35 -1.01 8.11 -0.92
CA PHE A 35 -2.03 7.31 -0.25
C PHE A 35 -3.29 8.11 0.07
N LYS A 36 -3.21 9.44 0.16
CA LYS A 36 -4.37 10.27 0.40
C LYS A 36 -5.42 10.22 -0.71
N VAL A 37 -5.06 9.80 -1.90
CA VAL A 37 -6.05 9.64 -2.99
C VAL A 37 -7.10 8.59 -2.64
N LEU A 38 -6.78 7.67 -1.71
CA LEU A 38 -7.71 6.67 -1.24
C LEU A 38 -8.90 7.27 -0.46
N GLU A 39 -8.80 8.51 -0.03
CA GLU A 39 -9.90 9.21 0.65
C GLU A 39 -11.02 9.60 -0.32
N GLN A 40 -10.77 9.57 -1.62
CA GLN A 40 -11.69 10.08 -2.61
C GLN A 40 -12.19 8.97 -3.53
N GLY A 41 -13.51 8.91 -3.69
CA GLY A 41 -14.14 7.99 -4.61
C GLY A 41 -14.24 6.56 -4.09
N GLN A 42 -14.53 5.65 -5.00
CA GLN A 42 -14.65 4.24 -4.70
C GLN A 42 -13.46 3.49 -5.27
N TRP A 43 -12.92 2.56 -4.48
CA TRP A 43 -11.71 1.83 -4.85
C TRP A 43 -11.97 0.33 -4.88
N SER A 44 -11.88 -0.24 -6.08
CA SER A 44 -11.88 -1.69 -6.27
C SER A 44 -10.45 -2.22 -6.15
N PRO A 45 -10.28 -3.55 -5.99
CA PRO A 45 -8.93 -4.14 -6.00
C PRO A 45 -8.14 -3.78 -7.26
N ASP A 46 -8.78 -3.81 -8.42
CA ASP A 46 -8.12 -3.47 -9.68
C ASP A 46 -7.63 -2.03 -9.69
N ARG A 47 -8.45 -1.12 -9.17
CA ARG A 47 -8.09 0.29 -9.12
C ARG A 47 -6.94 0.55 -8.15
N VAL A 48 -6.94 -0.10 -6.99
CA VAL A 48 -5.85 0.01 -6.02
C VAL A 48 -4.56 -0.53 -6.64
N ARG A 49 -4.63 -1.69 -7.28
CA ARG A 49 -3.46 -2.29 -7.92
C ARG A 49 -2.94 -1.44 -9.07
N CYS A 50 -3.83 -0.81 -9.81
CA CYS A 50 -3.45 0.08 -10.90
C CYS A 50 -2.75 1.34 -10.39
N GLU A 51 -3.19 1.87 -9.24
CA GLU A 51 -2.64 3.11 -8.67
C GLU A 51 -1.34 2.87 -7.90
N PHE A 52 -1.24 1.80 -7.13
CA PHE A 52 -0.12 1.55 -6.22
C PHE A 52 0.72 0.32 -6.55
N GLY A 53 0.27 -0.53 -7.45
CA GLY A 53 0.91 -1.79 -7.75
C GLY A 53 0.46 -2.90 -6.81
N PRO A 54 1.07 -4.10 -6.93
CA PRO A 54 0.74 -5.21 -6.05
C PRO A 54 1.19 -4.91 -4.62
N PRO A 55 0.42 -5.34 -3.61
CA PRO A 55 0.81 -5.14 -2.22
C PRO A 55 1.90 -6.13 -1.78
N ALA A 56 2.54 -5.83 -0.66
CA ALA A 56 3.48 -6.75 -0.06
C ALA A 56 2.78 -8.00 0.48
N ARG A 57 1.55 -7.83 0.95
CA ARG A 57 0.80 -8.90 1.60
C ARG A 57 -0.68 -8.65 1.50
N ILE A 58 -1.45 -9.74 1.37
CA ILE A 58 -2.91 -9.72 1.46
C ILE A 58 -3.29 -10.68 2.57
N GLU A 59 -4.02 -10.21 3.57
CA GLU A 59 -4.41 -11.00 4.73
C GLU A 59 -5.86 -10.75 5.11
N GLU A 60 -6.40 -11.65 5.93
CA GLU A 60 -7.67 -11.41 6.60
C GLU A 60 -7.38 -10.89 8.00
N ALA A 61 -8.10 -9.86 8.42
CA ALA A 61 -7.98 -9.28 9.75
C ALA A 61 -9.36 -9.16 10.38
N GLY A 62 -9.40 -9.25 11.72
CA GLY A 62 -10.66 -9.20 12.47
C GLY A 62 -11.24 -10.58 12.73
N LEU A 63 -12.34 -10.59 13.47
CA LEU A 63 -13.02 -11.83 13.88
C LEU A 63 -14.49 -11.77 13.50
N GLY A 64 -15.02 -12.94 13.05
CA GLY A 64 -16.44 -13.09 12.76
C GLY A 64 -16.92 -12.12 11.69
N GLU A 65 -17.96 -11.36 12.01
CA GLU A 65 -18.55 -10.42 11.07
C GLU A 65 -17.69 -9.20 10.79
N LYS A 66 -16.66 -8.96 11.61
CA LYS A 66 -15.73 -7.84 11.45
C LYS A 66 -14.50 -8.21 10.62
N ARG A 67 -14.48 -9.42 10.07
CA ARG A 67 -13.36 -9.85 9.24
C ARG A 67 -13.32 -9.05 7.93
N GLU A 68 -12.14 -8.55 7.59
CA GLU A 68 -11.91 -7.80 6.36
C GLU A 68 -10.65 -8.29 5.66
N ILE A 69 -10.59 -8.11 4.34
CA ILE A 69 -9.39 -8.36 3.57
C ILE A 69 -8.52 -7.10 3.66
N VAL A 70 -7.25 -7.26 4.02
CA VAL A 70 -6.32 -6.15 4.21
C VAL A 70 -5.14 -6.31 3.27
N TRP A 71 -4.88 -5.26 2.50
CA TRP A 71 -3.70 -5.17 1.63
C TRP A 71 -2.66 -4.32 2.35
N SER A 72 -1.44 -4.83 2.48
CA SER A 72 -0.37 -4.12 3.18
C SER A 72 0.73 -3.71 2.21
N TYR A 73 1.12 -2.44 2.26
CA TYR A 73 2.21 -1.89 1.47
C TYR A 73 3.32 -1.42 2.38
N ARG A 74 4.55 -1.89 2.15
CA ARG A 74 5.72 -1.40 2.90
C ARG A 74 6.14 -0.05 2.35
N TYR A 75 6.37 0.92 3.22
CA TYR A 75 6.81 2.25 2.78
C TYR A 75 7.52 3.01 3.90
N LYS A 76 8.12 4.14 3.55
CA LYS A 76 8.71 5.06 4.52
C LYS A 76 7.71 6.15 4.84
N GLU A 77 7.08 6.05 5.99
CA GLU A 77 6.13 7.05 6.47
C GLU A 77 6.89 8.34 6.81
N ASN A 78 6.45 9.47 6.24
CA ASN A 78 7.11 10.76 6.35
C ASN A 78 8.60 10.72 5.95
N GLY A 79 9.00 9.72 5.16
CA GLY A 79 10.39 9.53 4.76
C GLY A 79 11.31 9.04 5.85
N VAL A 80 10.79 8.71 7.03
CA VAL A 80 11.59 8.36 8.22
C VAL A 80 11.24 7.00 8.81
N TRP A 81 9.94 6.72 8.98
CA TRP A 81 9.48 5.53 9.72
C TRP A 81 9.26 4.35 8.79
N ASN A 82 9.75 3.17 9.21
CA ASN A 82 9.46 1.93 8.51
C ASN A 82 8.02 1.51 8.86
N SER A 83 7.13 1.57 7.88
CA SER A 83 5.70 1.38 8.12
C SER A 83 5.05 0.50 7.08
N LEU A 84 3.88 -0.01 7.43
CA LEU A 84 2.96 -0.63 6.49
C LEU A 84 1.75 0.28 6.36
N MET A 85 1.31 0.51 5.13
CA MET A 85 0.01 1.11 4.89
C MET A 85 -0.98 -0.03 4.78
N TYR A 86 -1.95 -0.08 5.69
CA TYR A 86 -3.02 -1.08 5.69
C TYR A 86 -4.21 -0.53 4.93
N VAL A 87 -4.56 -1.20 3.85
CA VAL A 87 -5.69 -0.82 2.99
C VAL A 87 -6.77 -1.88 3.18
N TYR A 88 -7.86 -1.52 3.84
CA TYR A 88 -8.94 -2.45 4.18
C TYR A 88 -9.95 -2.49 3.04
N MET A 89 -10.08 -3.65 2.43
CA MET A 89 -10.88 -3.86 1.22
C MET A 89 -12.24 -4.45 1.51
N GLY A 90 -12.71 -4.35 2.75
CA GLY A 90 -14.00 -4.88 3.12
C GLY A 90 -13.99 -6.39 3.29
N ARG A 91 -15.17 -6.91 3.64
CA ARG A 91 -15.34 -8.33 3.98
C ARG A 91 -15.11 -9.24 2.79
N ASP A 92 -15.56 -8.82 1.62
CA ASP A 92 -15.45 -9.57 0.37
C ASP A 92 -14.20 -9.24 -0.43
N GLY A 93 -13.42 -8.25 0.01
CA GLY A 93 -12.22 -7.82 -0.68
C GLY A 93 -12.46 -6.99 -1.93
N ASN A 94 -13.67 -6.51 -2.15
CA ASN A 94 -14.05 -5.87 -3.41
C ASN A 94 -14.09 -4.34 -3.38
N SER A 95 -14.07 -3.74 -2.19
CA SER A 95 -14.09 -2.27 -2.11
C SER A 95 -13.43 -1.76 -0.85
N LEU A 96 -12.69 -0.68 -0.99
CA LEU A 96 -12.01 -0.01 0.12
C LEU A 96 -13.01 0.50 1.14
N THR A 97 -12.80 0.19 2.42
CA THR A 97 -13.58 0.72 3.52
C THR A 97 -12.82 1.80 4.29
N HIS A 98 -11.54 1.56 4.56
CA HIS A 98 -10.68 2.53 5.24
C HIS A 98 -9.22 2.15 5.04
N PHE A 99 -8.31 3.03 5.46
CA PHE A 99 -6.88 2.75 5.41
C PHE A 99 -6.18 3.54 6.52
N HIS A 100 -5.06 3.01 7.01
CA HIS A 100 -4.23 3.70 7.99
C HIS A 100 -2.83 3.09 8.01
N PRO A 101 -1.81 3.86 8.40
CA PRO A 101 -0.46 3.32 8.57
C PRO A 101 -0.29 2.62 9.91
N GLY A 102 0.68 1.72 9.97
CA GLY A 102 1.10 1.09 11.21
C GLY A 102 2.57 0.71 11.13
N PRO A 103 3.21 0.38 12.26
CA PRO A 103 4.61 -0.01 12.24
C PRO A 103 4.82 -1.31 11.47
N ASP A 104 5.93 -1.38 10.73
CA ASP A 104 6.28 -2.58 9.97
C ASP A 104 6.90 -3.61 10.91
N PRO A 105 6.28 -4.79 11.10
CA PRO A 105 6.80 -5.80 12.01
C PRO A 105 8.20 -6.30 11.64
N MET A 106 8.57 -6.20 10.36
CA MET A 106 9.91 -6.61 9.92
C MET A 106 11.01 -5.78 10.58
N TYR A 107 10.69 -4.57 11.03
CA TYR A 107 11.64 -3.64 11.64
C TYR A 107 11.36 -3.38 13.13
N ASP A 108 10.49 -4.17 13.75
CA ASP A 108 10.06 -3.95 15.13
C ASP A 108 10.93 -4.63 16.18
N ASP A 109 11.87 -5.48 15.79
CA ASP A 109 12.69 -6.25 16.73
C ASP A 109 13.41 -5.35 17.72
N ASP A 110 13.90 -4.21 17.27
CA ASP A 110 14.62 -3.27 18.13
C ASP A 110 13.73 -2.69 19.22
N ARG A 111 12.44 -2.51 18.92
CA ARG A 111 11.50 -1.97 19.89
C ARG A 111 11.24 -2.94 21.04
N PHE A 112 11.16 -4.23 20.73
CA PHE A 112 10.92 -5.24 21.75
C PHE A 112 12.10 -5.40 22.70
N MET A 113 13.29 -5.13 22.24
CA MET A 113 14.50 -5.27 23.06
C MET A 113 14.60 -4.21 24.15
N TRP A 114 13.86 -3.15 24.05
CA TRP A 114 13.89 -2.03 24.99
C TRP A 114 12.86 -2.13 26.11
N ARG A 115 12.13 -3.20 26.19
CA ARG A 115 11.04 -3.37 27.16
C ARG A 115 11.42 -4.21 28.35
#